data_261d46cc52140e73fa99f5f472241c1c
#
_entry.id   261d46cc52140e73fa99f5f472241c1c
#
_cell.length_a   1.000
_cell.length_b   1.000
_cell.length_c   1.000
_cell.angle_alpha   90.00
_cell.angle_beta   90.00
_cell.angle_gamma   90.00
#
_symmetry.space_group_name_H-M   'P 1'
#
loop_
_entity.id
_entity.type
_entity.pdbx_description
1 polymer ?
#
loop_
_entity_poly.entity_id
_entity_poly.type
_entity_poly.pdbx_seq_one_letter_code
_entity_poly.pdbx_strand_id
1 'polypeptide(L)'
;MFFMDISNIHIQQEEKEKVTNKTERKKELFIQFMKLVSVYATKEHSVEFYASKLCITRQYLNRITQLNFRKTAYELISLVLTGEITKYLETTNDSILQVSEHFNFPDQASLTKFYKHQTGYSPTAYKKKFVVK
;
A
#
# COMPACT_ATOMS: atom_id res chain seq x y z
N MET A 1 -5.50 -4.68 52.65
CA MET A 1 -5.21 -3.64 51.65
C MET A 1 -4.10 -4.00 50.70
N PHE A 2 -2.96 -4.41 51.20
CA PHE A 2 -1.82 -4.76 50.32
C PHE A 2 -2.12 -5.94 49.38
N PHE A 3 -2.92 -6.91 49.79
CA PHE A 3 -3.21 -8.08 48.99
C PHE A 3 -4.07 -7.76 47.77
N MET A 4 -5.00 -6.81 47.91
CA MET A 4 -5.85 -6.37 46.81
C MET A 4 -5.03 -5.61 45.74
N ASP A 5 -4.08 -4.80 46.18
CA ASP A 5 -3.24 -3.99 45.32
C ASP A 5 -2.35 -4.88 44.45
N ILE A 6 -1.83 -5.97 44.99
CA ILE A 6 -0.99 -6.91 44.22
C ILE A 6 -1.80 -7.59 43.11
N SER A 7 -3.02 -8.02 43.41
CA SER A 7 -3.92 -8.63 42.42
C SER A 7 -4.26 -7.66 41.27
N ASN A 8 -4.57 -6.41 41.64
CA ASN A 8 -4.89 -5.38 40.64
C ASN A 8 -3.70 -5.04 39.75
N ILE A 9 -2.48 -5.01 40.32
CA ILE A 9 -1.26 -4.76 39.56
C ILE A 9 -1.04 -5.87 38.54
N HIS A 10 -1.24 -7.14 38.90
CA HIS A 10 -1.12 -8.28 37.98
C HIS A 10 -2.09 -8.18 36.82
N ILE A 11 -3.37 -7.89 37.10
CA ILE A 11 -4.40 -7.74 36.08
C ILE A 11 -4.05 -6.59 35.13
N GLN A 12 -3.60 -5.46 35.66
CA GLN A 12 -3.22 -4.31 34.86
C GLN A 12 -2.02 -4.62 33.94
N GLN A 13 -1.04 -5.38 34.43
CA GLN A 13 0.12 -5.77 33.64
C GLN A 13 -0.28 -6.71 32.50
N GLU A 14 -1.14 -7.69 32.77
CA GLU A 14 -1.64 -8.61 31.76
C GLU A 14 -2.40 -7.87 30.64
N GLU A 15 -3.24 -6.89 31.04
CA GLU A 15 -3.96 -6.08 30.07
C GLU A 15 -3.02 -5.23 29.23
N LYS A 16 -1.99 -4.63 29.83
CA LYS A 16 -0.98 -3.85 29.11
C LYS A 16 -0.21 -4.71 28.12
N GLU A 17 0.18 -5.92 28.51
CA GLU A 17 0.86 -6.85 27.64
C GLU A 17 0.00 -7.26 26.44
N LYS A 18 -1.30 -7.50 26.66
CA LYS A 18 -2.23 -7.82 25.58
C LYS A 18 -2.38 -6.66 24.59
N VAL A 19 -2.49 -5.43 25.10
CA VAL A 19 -2.58 -4.23 24.26
C VAL A 19 -1.29 -4.03 23.46
N THR A 20 -0.15 -4.19 24.10
CA THR A 20 1.16 -4.08 23.45
C THR A 20 1.31 -5.11 22.34
N ASN A 21 0.92 -6.37 22.60
CA ASN A 21 0.98 -7.43 21.61
C ASN A 21 0.08 -7.15 20.40
N LYS A 22 -1.11 -6.61 20.61
CA LYS A 22 -2.01 -6.20 19.53
C LYS A 22 -1.41 -5.09 18.69
N THR A 23 -0.80 -4.09 19.34
CA THR A 23 -0.15 -2.98 18.66
C THR A 23 1.03 -3.46 17.83
N GLU A 24 1.87 -4.33 18.41
CA GLU A 24 3.01 -4.91 17.70
C GLU A 24 2.56 -5.72 16.49
N ARG A 25 1.48 -6.51 16.63
CA ARG A 25 0.94 -7.29 15.53
C ARG A 25 0.43 -6.39 14.39
N LYS A 26 -0.22 -5.26 14.71
CA LYS A 26 -0.68 -4.31 13.70
C LYS A 26 0.48 -3.68 12.94
N LYS A 27 1.55 -3.31 13.66
CA LYS A 27 2.79 -2.81 13.02
C LYS A 27 3.41 -3.86 12.12
N GLU A 28 3.48 -5.09 12.59
CA GLU A 28 4.03 -6.21 11.84
C GLU A 28 3.24 -6.46 10.57
N LEU A 29 1.90 -6.47 10.66
CA LEU A 29 1.03 -6.63 9.50
C LEU A 29 1.22 -5.48 8.51
N PHE A 30 1.38 -4.26 9.00
CA PHE A 30 1.64 -3.11 8.15
C PHE A 30 2.97 -3.28 7.39
N ILE A 31 4.02 -3.71 8.07
CA ILE A 31 5.33 -3.96 7.46
C ILE A 31 5.21 -5.05 6.39
N GLN A 32 4.51 -6.14 6.70
CA GLN A 32 4.28 -7.23 5.75
C GLN A 32 3.50 -6.74 4.54
N PHE A 33 2.48 -5.90 4.75
CA PHE A 33 1.72 -5.30 3.67
C PHE A 33 2.61 -4.49 2.75
N MET A 34 3.44 -3.61 3.30
CA MET A 34 4.32 -2.76 2.49
C MET A 34 5.37 -3.60 1.72
N LYS A 35 5.84 -4.68 2.30
CA LYS A 35 6.72 -5.62 1.59
C LYS A 35 6.01 -6.26 0.41
N LEU A 36 4.77 -6.68 0.60
CA LEU A 36 3.96 -7.25 -0.49
C LEU A 36 3.72 -6.22 -1.59
N VAL A 37 3.41 -4.98 -1.22
CA VAL A 37 3.20 -3.91 -2.19
C VAL A 37 4.47 -3.67 -3.00
N SER A 38 5.63 -3.66 -2.37
CA SER A 38 6.90 -3.45 -3.08
C SER A 38 7.19 -4.56 -4.10
N VAL A 39 6.72 -5.77 -3.85
CA VAL A 39 6.93 -6.92 -4.74
C VAL A 39 5.87 -6.99 -5.85
N TYR A 40 4.61 -6.73 -5.50
CA TYR A 40 3.48 -7.05 -6.38
C TYR A 40 2.78 -5.85 -7.02
N ALA A 41 3.06 -4.60 -6.59
CA ALA A 41 2.29 -3.44 -7.06
C ALA A 41 2.30 -3.26 -8.57
N THR A 42 3.37 -3.68 -9.24
CA THR A 42 3.48 -3.61 -10.69
C THR A 42 2.35 -4.39 -11.37
N LYS A 43 1.97 -5.53 -10.82
CA LYS A 43 0.99 -6.44 -11.43
C LYS A 43 -0.33 -6.53 -10.67
N GLU A 44 -0.34 -6.26 -9.37
CA GLU A 44 -1.51 -6.48 -8.52
C GLU A 44 -1.95 -5.17 -7.88
N HIS A 45 -3.11 -4.68 -8.31
CA HIS A 45 -3.59 -3.34 -7.93
C HIS A 45 -4.74 -3.35 -6.92
N SER A 46 -5.38 -4.48 -6.68
CA SER A 46 -6.56 -4.55 -5.81
C SER A 46 -6.19 -4.76 -4.35
N VAL A 47 -6.94 -4.11 -3.47
CA VAL A 47 -6.76 -4.28 -2.02
C VAL A 47 -7.02 -5.72 -1.60
N GLU A 48 -7.97 -6.38 -2.24
CA GLU A 48 -8.35 -7.76 -1.95
C GLU A 48 -7.19 -8.73 -2.10
N PHE A 49 -6.34 -8.52 -3.10
CA PHE A 49 -5.16 -9.37 -3.30
C PHE A 49 -4.28 -9.36 -2.06
N TYR A 50 -3.96 -8.17 -1.55
CA TYR A 50 -3.07 -8.02 -0.39
C TYR A 50 -3.72 -8.51 0.90
N ALA A 51 -4.99 -8.21 1.09
CA ALA A 51 -5.74 -8.70 2.25
C ALA A 51 -5.75 -10.23 2.29
N SER A 52 -5.98 -10.87 1.14
CA SER A 52 -5.95 -12.33 1.02
C SER A 52 -4.58 -12.90 1.36
N LYS A 53 -3.52 -12.29 0.87
CA LYS A 53 -2.15 -12.73 1.17
C LYS A 53 -1.84 -12.67 2.67
N LEU A 54 -2.41 -11.69 3.36
CA LEU A 54 -2.21 -11.51 4.80
C LEU A 54 -3.26 -12.26 5.64
N CYS A 55 -4.20 -12.95 4.98
CA CYS A 55 -5.29 -13.69 5.64
C CYS A 55 -6.14 -12.80 6.56
N ILE A 56 -6.39 -11.58 6.12
CA ILE A 56 -7.23 -10.61 6.85
C ILE A 56 -8.27 -10.02 5.89
N THR A 57 -9.26 -9.34 6.47
CA THR A 57 -10.27 -8.67 5.67
C THR A 57 -9.74 -7.35 5.11
N ARG A 58 -10.37 -6.89 4.02
CA ARG A 58 -10.08 -5.59 3.44
C ARG A 58 -10.27 -4.46 4.47
N GLN A 59 -11.35 -4.53 5.23
CA GLN A 59 -11.67 -3.53 6.26
C GLN A 59 -10.58 -3.47 7.33
N TYR A 60 -10.11 -4.63 7.76
CA TYR A 60 -9.05 -4.69 8.75
C TYR A 60 -7.73 -4.14 8.20
N LEU A 61 -7.41 -4.50 6.95
CA LEU A 61 -6.22 -3.95 6.29
C LEU A 61 -6.27 -2.42 6.22
N ASN A 62 -7.41 -1.84 5.82
CA ASN A 62 -7.56 -0.39 5.78
C ASN A 62 -7.39 0.23 7.17
N ARG A 63 -7.87 -0.43 8.22
CA ARG A 63 -7.68 0.04 9.59
C ARG A 63 -6.20 0.07 9.96
N ILE A 64 -5.46 -0.98 9.58
CA ILE A 64 -4.03 -1.07 9.83
C ILE A 64 -3.27 0.05 9.11
N THR A 65 -3.57 0.28 7.85
CA THR A 65 -2.87 1.32 7.06
C THR A 65 -3.21 2.72 7.58
N GLN A 66 -4.45 2.97 7.96
CA GLN A 66 -4.84 4.24 8.55
C GLN A 66 -4.12 4.50 9.87
N LEU A 67 -4.02 3.50 10.72
CA LEU A 67 -3.33 3.62 12.01
C LEU A 67 -1.85 3.92 11.85
N ASN A 68 -1.19 3.27 10.90
CA ASN A 68 0.25 3.36 10.75
C ASN A 68 0.71 4.48 9.83
N PHE A 69 -0.11 4.89 8.86
CA PHE A 69 0.31 5.85 7.85
C PHE A 69 -0.76 6.86 7.43
N ARG A 70 -1.93 6.80 8.06
CA ARG A 70 -3.08 7.71 7.80
C ARG A 70 -3.53 7.70 6.34
N LYS A 71 -3.36 6.59 5.65
CA LYS A 71 -3.81 6.38 4.28
C LYS A 71 -4.52 5.04 4.17
N THR A 72 -5.42 4.94 3.20
CA THR A 72 -6.06 3.65 2.91
C THR A 72 -5.06 2.72 2.23
N ALA A 73 -5.34 1.43 2.24
CA ALA A 73 -4.51 0.45 1.53
C ALA A 73 -4.44 0.78 0.04
N TYR A 74 -5.55 1.17 -0.57
CA TYR A 74 -5.58 1.54 -1.98
C TYR A 74 -4.68 2.75 -2.27
N GLU A 75 -4.72 3.76 -1.40
CA GLU A 75 -3.86 4.94 -1.56
C GLU A 75 -2.37 4.56 -1.53
N LEU A 76 -1.99 3.66 -0.63
CA LEU A 76 -0.59 3.21 -0.53
C LEU A 76 -0.17 2.38 -1.75
N ILE A 77 -1.02 1.46 -2.20
CA ILE A 77 -0.76 0.68 -3.42
C ILE A 77 -0.61 1.63 -4.61
N SER A 78 -1.52 2.60 -4.74
CA SER A 78 -1.50 3.56 -5.84
C SER A 78 -0.27 4.44 -5.82
N LEU A 79 0.18 4.84 -4.64
CA LEU A 79 1.39 5.64 -4.48
C LEU A 79 2.62 4.89 -5.00
N VAL A 80 2.78 3.64 -4.60
CA VAL A 80 3.91 2.81 -5.02
C VAL A 80 3.83 2.52 -6.52
N LEU A 81 2.65 2.15 -7.01
CA LEU A 81 2.43 1.86 -8.42
C LEU A 81 2.74 3.09 -9.29
N THR A 82 2.28 4.27 -8.88
CA THR A 82 2.55 5.52 -9.61
C THR A 82 4.05 5.79 -9.69
N GLY A 83 4.77 5.58 -8.59
CA GLY A 83 6.23 5.72 -8.58
C GLY A 83 6.92 4.76 -9.53
N GLU A 84 6.47 3.52 -9.59
CA GLU A 84 7.02 2.52 -10.50
C GLU A 84 6.73 2.86 -11.97
N ILE A 85 5.52 3.32 -12.27
CA ILE A 85 5.16 3.77 -13.62
C ILE A 85 6.05 4.94 -14.04
N THR A 86 6.20 5.93 -13.17
CA THR A 86 7.01 7.11 -13.44
C THR A 86 8.46 6.72 -13.77
N LYS A 87 9.03 5.87 -12.94
CA LYS A 87 10.39 5.37 -13.15
C LYS A 87 10.53 4.65 -14.49
N TYR A 88 9.55 3.82 -14.83
CA TYR A 88 9.53 3.09 -16.09
C TYR A 88 9.44 4.05 -17.29
N LEU A 89 8.57 5.05 -17.21
CA LEU A 89 8.44 6.07 -18.26
C LEU A 89 9.74 6.82 -18.49
N GLU A 90 10.52 7.05 -17.44
CA GLU A 90 11.79 7.77 -17.54
C GLU A 90 12.89 6.96 -18.21
N THR A 91 12.79 5.64 -18.19
CA THR A 91 13.86 4.75 -18.64
C THR A 91 13.52 3.91 -19.88
N THR A 92 12.25 3.87 -20.29
CA THR A 92 11.82 3.02 -21.40
C THR A 92 11.52 3.81 -22.66
N ASN A 93 11.67 3.15 -23.80
CA ASN A 93 11.17 3.63 -25.08
C ASN A 93 9.88 2.91 -25.52
N ASP A 94 9.28 2.15 -24.62
CA ASP A 94 8.06 1.42 -24.90
C ASP A 94 6.91 2.38 -25.26
N SER A 95 6.01 1.91 -26.14
CA SER A 95 4.77 2.62 -26.42
C SER A 95 3.87 2.63 -25.17
N ILE A 96 2.90 3.52 -25.15
CA ILE A 96 1.95 3.57 -24.03
C ILE A 96 1.16 2.27 -23.90
N LEU A 97 0.87 1.61 -25.02
CA LEU A 97 0.25 0.27 -24.98
C LEU A 97 1.15 -0.72 -24.26
N GLN A 98 2.43 -0.75 -24.58
CA GLN A 98 3.40 -1.63 -23.93
C GLN A 98 3.54 -1.33 -22.45
N VAL A 99 3.54 -0.05 -22.09
CA VAL A 99 3.56 0.37 -20.67
C VAL A 99 2.32 -0.16 -19.94
N SER A 100 1.14 -0.02 -20.56
CA SER A 100 -0.10 -0.51 -19.93
C SER A 100 -0.07 -2.03 -19.73
N GLU A 101 0.48 -2.77 -20.69
CA GLU A 101 0.64 -4.22 -20.57
C GLU A 101 1.64 -4.60 -19.47
N HIS A 102 2.75 -3.88 -19.42
CA HIS A 102 3.78 -4.13 -18.41
C HIS A 102 3.22 -3.98 -16.98
N PHE A 103 2.36 -3.00 -16.77
CA PHE A 103 1.76 -2.72 -15.46
C PHE A 103 0.40 -3.39 -15.25
N ASN A 104 0.04 -4.32 -16.14
CA ASN A 104 -1.17 -5.12 -16.01
C ASN A 104 -2.46 -4.30 -16.01
N PHE A 105 -2.51 -3.22 -16.79
CA PHE A 105 -3.75 -2.50 -17.03
C PHE A 105 -4.48 -3.13 -18.21
N PRO A 106 -5.82 -3.15 -18.18
CA PRO A 106 -6.58 -3.78 -19.28
C PRO A 106 -6.41 -3.07 -20.62
N ASP A 107 -6.12 -1.78 -20.63
CA ASP A 107 -5.92 -1.00 -21.86
C ASP A 107 -5.17 0.30 -21.56
N GLN A 108 -4.83 1.04 -22.61
CA GLN A 108 -4.13 2.33 -22.49
C GLN A 108 -4.98 3.37 -21.76
N ALA A 109 -6.28 3.37 -22.00
CA ALA A 109 -7.21 4.34 -21.38
C ALA A 109 -7.22 4.18 -19.87
N SER A 110 -7.20 2.95 -19.37
CA SER A 110 -7.18 2.68 -17.93
C SER A 110 -5.89 3.17 -17.29
N LEU A 111 -4.74 2.91 -17.91
CA LEU A 111 -3.45 3.42 -17.44
C LEU A 111 -3.45 4.95 -17.43
N THR A 112 -3.89 5.57 -18.52
CA THR A 112 -3.91 7.03 -18.66
C THR A 112 -4.78 7.66 -17.59
N LYS A 113 -5.98 7.12 -17.38
CA LYS A 113 -6.90 7.62 -16.37
C LYS A 113 -6.31 7.52 -14.97
N PHE A 114 -5.73 6.36 -14.64
CA PHE A 114 -5.08 6.15 -13.34
C PHE A 114 -3.94 7.13 -13.13
N TYR A 115 -3.02 7.20 -14.08
CA TYR A 115 -1.80 8.01 -13.94
C TYR A 115 -2.13 9.50 -13.88
N LYS A 116 -3.05 9.95 -14.72
CA LYS A 116 -3.49 11.34 -14.72
C LYS A 116 -4.17 11.72 -13.41
N HIS A 117 -4.98 10.82 -12.85
CA HIS A 117 -5.61 11.05 -11.55
C HIS A 117 -4.56 11.19 -10.44
N GLN A 118 -3.52 10.38 -10.47
CA GLN A 118 -2.48 10.39 -9.45
C GLN A 118 -1.51 11.55 -9.57
N THR A 119 -1.13 11.93 -10.78
CA THR A 119 -0.04 12.89 -11.02
C THR A 119 -0.48 14.20 -11.65
N GLY A 120 -1.67 14.25 -12.25
CA GLY A 120 -2.13 15.40 -13.03
C GLY A 120 -1.68 15.35 -14.49
N TYR A 121 -0.84 14.40 -14.86
CA TYR A 121 -0.33 14.25 -16.23
C TYR A 121 -0.71 12.89 -16.80
N SER A 122 -1.03 12.85 -18.12
CA SER A 122 -1.08 11.58 -18.81
C SER A 122 0.35 11.04 -18.94
N PRO A 123 0.55 9.72 -19.16
CA PRO A 123 1.88 9.19 -19.37
C PRO A 123 2.63 9.88 -20.52
N THR A 124 1.93 10.15 -21.62
CA THR A 124 2.52 10.84 -22.77
C THR A 124 2.94 12.27 -22.42
N ALA A 125 2.07 13.00 -21.71
CA ALA A 125 2.38 14.37 -21.28
C ALA A 125 3.56 14.39 -20.32
N TYR A 126 3.64 13.44 -19.41
CA TYR A 126 4.75 13.34 -18.46
C TYR A 126 6.07 13.12 -19.23
N LYS A 127 6.10 12.20 -20.19
CA LYS A 127 7.31 11.96 -20.99
C LYS A 127 7.75 13.21 -21.74
N LYS A 128 6.82 13.92 -22.34
CA LYS A 128 7.13 15.15 -23.09
C LYS A 128 7.71 16.25 -22.19
N LYS A 129 7.18 16.38 -20.98
CA LYS A 129 7.56 17.49 -20.10
C LYS A 129 8.81 17.20 -19.30
N PHE A 130 8.98 15.98 -18.80
CA PHE A 130 10.00 15.66 -17.82
C PHE A 130 11.11 14.74 -18.32
N VAL A 131 10.87 14.00 -19.42
CA VAL A 131 11.86 13.11 -19.99
C VAL A 131 12.46 13.76 -21.23
N VAL A 132 13.65 14.29 -21.07
CA VAL A 132 14.34 15.03 -22.14
C VAL A 132 14.89 14.08 -23.19
N LYS A 133 14.77 14.47 -24.42
CA LYS A 133 15.32 13.74 -25.57
C LYS A 133 16.56 14.41 -26.10
#